data_1be62ae0f427f5176f016ba412e01a57
#
_entry.id   1be62ae0f427f5176f016ba412e01a57
#
_cell.length_a   1.000
_cell.length_b   1.000
_cell.length_c   1.000
_cell.angle_alpha   90.00
_cell.angle_beta   90.00
_cell.angle_gamma   90.00
#
_symmetry.space_group_name_H-M   'P 1'
#
loop_
_entity.id
_entity.type
_entity.pdbx_description
1 polymer ?
#
loop_
_entity_poly.entity_id
_entity_poly.type
_entity_poly.pdbx_seq_one_letter_code
_entity_poly.pdbx_strand_id
1 'polypeptide(L)'
;MFNKILRLLSALLLLLPLGTSYAQLKPGQDAPAFVLDAALAGQAYRFSLEDKLKKGPVVVYFYPKAFTSGCSIEANLFAEASEEFAKYGATVVGVSGDDIATLEKFSLGPCGGKFAVASDAKRSVMRAYEATLFFTSSMASRISYVVTPDSKIYFVHSSLNPDQHVSSTLAAVKRWHTR
;
A
#
# COMPACT_ATOMS: atom_id res chain seq x y z
N MET A 1 -7.62 61.54 14.95
CA MET A 1 -8.52 60.35 14.83
C MET A 1 -8.10 59.35 13.78
N PHE A 2 -7.01 59.55 13.01
CA PHE A 2 -6.59 58.69 11.91
C PHE A 2 -5.66 57.53 12.30
N ASN A 3 -5.11 57.50 13.52
CA ASN A 3 -4.07 56.50 13.88
C ASN A 3 -4.61 55.23 14.63
N LYS A 4 -5.90 55.09 14.84
CA LYS A 4 -6.49 53.90 15.48
C LYS A 4 -7.06 52.88 14.50
N ILE A 5 -7.29 53.23 13.25
CA ILE A 5 -7.85 52.35 12.20
C ILE A 5 -6.77 51.50 11.54
N LEU A 6 -5.53 51.98 11.50
CA LEU A 6 -4.43 51.29 10.85
C LEU A 6 -3.83 50.11 11.66
N ARG A 7 -4.18 50.00 12.95
CA ARG A 7 -3.70 48.92 13.83
C ARG A 7 -4.62 47.68 13.89
N LEU A 8 -5.83 47.75 13.32
CA LEU A 8 -6.79 46.65 13.30
C LEU A 8 -6.72 45.77 12.02
N LEU A 9 -5.98 46.21 11.00
CA LEU A 9 -5.80 45.48 9.74
C LEU A 9 -4.59 44.52 9.72
N SER A 10 -3.75 44.55 10.78
CA SER A 10 -2.52 43.74 10.84
C SER A 10 -2.68 42.39 11.54
N ALA A 11 -3.86 42.07 12.08
CA ALA A 11 -4.10 40.84 12.86
C ALA A 11 -4.88 39.74 12.12
N LEU A 12 -5.20 39.95 10.83
CA LEU A 12 -6.03 39.01 10.06
C LEU A 12 -5.27 38.23 9.01
N LEU A 13 -3.97 38.05 9.17
CA LEU A 13 -3.15 37.36 8.17
C LEU A 13 -2.31 36.26 8.79
N LEU A 14 -2.91 35.24 9.43
CA LEU A 14 -2.14 34.01 9.82
C LEU A 14 -3.07 32.86 10.27
N LEU A 15 -4.14 32.65 9.51
CA LEU A 15 -4.86 31.37 9.52
C LEU A 15 -4.79 30.77 8.11
N LEU A 16 -3.57 30.50 7.64
CA LEU A 16 -3.37 29.54 6.57
C LEU A 16 -3.80 28.18 7.15
N PRO A 17 -4.79 27.50 6.58
CA PRO A 17 -5.05 26.12 6.97
C PRO A 17 -3.75 25.35 6.72
N LEU A 18 -3.20 24.77 7.76
CA LEU A 18 -2.21 23.70 7.59
C LEU A 18 -2.89 22.65 6.71
N GLY A 19 -2.59 22.70 5.42
CA GLY A 19 -3.06 21.69 4.49
C GLY A 19 -2.67 20.34 5.08
N THR A 20 -3.64 19.53 5.43
CA THR A 20 -3.43 18.11 5.71
C THR A 20 -2.93 17.50 4.41
N SER A 21 -1.62 17.58 4.19
CA SER A 21 -0.97 16.77 3.18
C SER A 21 -1.27 15.33 3.58
N TYR A 22 -2.07 14.62 2.80
CA TYR A 22 -2.21 13.18 2.91
C TYR A 22 -0.86 12.58 2.56
N ALA A 23 -0.02 12.50 3.57
CA ALA A 23 1.35 12.05 3.43
C ALA A 23 1.34 10.53 3.57
N GLN A 24 1.64 9.84 2.48
CA GLN A 24 1.99 8.41 2.53
C GLN A 24 3.09 8.16 3.57
N LEU A 25 3.10 6.98 4.19
CA LEU A 25 4.16 6.58 5.12
C LEU A 25 5.53 6.69 4.42
N LYS A 26 6.52 7.18 5.17
CA LYS A 26 7.87 7.45 4.64
C LYS A 26 8.86 6.36 5.06
N PRO A 27 9.93 6.15 4.28
CA PRO A 27 11.03 5.28 4.70
C PRO A 27 11.53 5.62 6.11
N GLY A 28 11.75 4.58 6.93
CA GLY A 28 12.14 4.66 8.33
C GLY A 28 10.99 4.68 9.34
N GLN A 29 9.76 4.98 8.93
CA GLN A 29 8.60 4.89 9.80
C GLN A 29 8.22 3.44 10.10
N ASP A 30 7.52 3.22 11.21
CA ASP A 30 6.94 1.92 11.54
C ASP A 30 5.85 1.53 10.55
N ALA A 31 5.91 0.30 10.07
CA ALA A 31 4.84 -0.31 9.28
C ALA A 31 3.75 -0.82 10.23
N PRO A 32 2.51 -0.32 10.14
CA PRO A 32 1.42 -0.82 10.98
C PRO A 32 1.21 -2.32 10.80
N ALA A 33 1.24 -3.07 11.91
CA ALA A 33 0.97 -4.50 11.89
C ALA A 33 -0.50 -4.78 11.51
N PHE A 34 -0.74 -5.85 10.78
CA PHE A 34 -2.10 -6.28 10.46
C PHE A 34 -2.23 -7.79 10.30
N VAL A 35 -3.43 -8.27 10.56
CA VAL A 35 -3.89 -9.63 10.23
C VAL A 35 -5.21 -9.49 9.49
N LEU A 36 -5.27 -9.97 8.25
CA LEU A 36 -6.46 -9.89 7.40
C LEU A 36 -6.85 -11.26 6.87
N ASP A 37 -8.12 -11.42 6.50
CA ASP A 37 -8.53 -12.51 5.63
C ASP A 37 -7.93 -12.28 4.26
N ALA A 38 -7.32 -13.29 3.68
CA ALA A 38 -6.64 -13.21 2.39
C ALA A 38 -6.93 -14.46 1.56
N ALA A 39 -6.75 -14.36 0.26
CA ALA A 39 -6.87 -15.47 -0.66
C ALA A 39 -5.55 -15.69 -1.42
N LEU A 40 -5.17 -16.94 -1.57
CA LEU A 40 -4.06 -17.40 -2.39
C LEU A 40 -4.51 -18.61 -3.20
N ALA A 41 -4.36 -18.58 -4.50
CA ALA A 41 -4.78 -19.67 -5.40
C ALA A 41 -6.24 -20.13 -5.13
N GLY A 42 -7.16 -19.18 -4.90
CA GLY A 42 -8.57 -19.43 -4.64
C GLY A 42 -8.90 -19.90 -3.22
N GLN A 43 -7.92 -20.08 -2.35
CA GLN A 43 -8.11 -20.56 -0.98
C GLN A 43 -7.99 -19.40 0.02
N ALA A 44 -9.03 -19.21 0.83
CA ALA A 44 -9.02 -18.22 1.91
C ALA A 44 -8.18 -18.69 3.09
N TYR A 45 -7.46 -17.77 3.71
CA TYR A 45 -6.68 -18.00 4.92
C TYR A 45 -6.42 -16.69 5.67
N ARG A 46 -5.82 -16.76 6.88
CA ARG A 46 -5.41 -15.56 7.62
C ARG A 46 -3.99 -15.16 7.26
N PHE A 47 -3.82 -13.98 6.70
CA PHE A 47 -2.50 -13.38 6.42
C PHE A 47 -2.07 -12.50 7.60
N SER A 48 -0.93 -12.79 8.17
CA SER A 48 -0.27 -11.96 9.20
C SER A 48 0.98 -11.33 8.61
N LEU A 49 1.06 -9.99 8.62
CA LEU A 49 2.28 -9.28 8.18
C LEU A 49 3.49 -9.68 9.02
N GLU A 50 3.33 -9.70 10.35
CA GLU A 50 4.40 -10.06 11.28
C GLU A 50 4.99 -11.44 10.99
N ASP A 51 4.15 -12.46 10.74
CA ASP A 51 4.63 -13.80 10.45
C ASP A 51 5.35 -13.90 9.11
N LYS A 52 5.01 -13.05 8.14
CA LYS A 52 5.72 -12.98 6.87
C LYS A 52 7.06 -12.26 7.03
N LEU A 53 7.11 -11.21 7.82
CA LEU A 53 8.35 -10.46 8.10
C LEU A 53 9.42 -11.31 8.80
N LYS A 54 9.04 -12.33 9.59
CA LYS A 54 9.98 -13.31 10.15
C LYS A 54 10.73 -14.11 9.09
N LYS A 55 10.22 -14.17 7.86
CA LYS A 55 10.81 -14.92 6.73
C LYS A 55 11.59 -14.04 5.75
N GLY A 56 11.36 -12.73 5.76
CA GLY A 56 12.00 -11.77 4.85
C GLY A 56 11.17 -10.52 4.64
N PRO A 57 11.57 -9.64 3.73
CA PRO A 57 10.83 -8.41 3.45
C PRO A 57 9.47 -8.73 2.81
N VAL A 58 8.50 -7.83 3.03
CA VAL A 58 7.15 -7.94 2.47
C VAL A 58 6.86 -6.74 1.59
N VAL A 59 6.47 -6.98 0.35
CA VAL A 59 5.89 -5.98 -0.53
C VAL A 59 4.39 -5.93 -0.25
N VAL A 60 3.91 -4.84 0.32
CA VAL A 60 2.49 -4.57 0.55
C VAL A 60 2.04 -3.56 -0.49
N TYR A 61 1.23 -3.97 -1.47
CA TYR A 61 0.68 -3.03 -2.44
C TYR A 61 -0.82 -2.86 -2.25
N PHE A 62 -1.25 -1.60 -2.17
CA PHE A 62 -2.65 -1.21 -2.09
C PHE A 62 -3.16 -0.90 -3.50
N TYR A 63 -4.37 -1.36 -3.81
CA TYR A 63 -5.02 -1.11 -5.10
C TYR A 63 -6.51 -0.81 -4.90
N PRO A 64 -7.12 0.03 -5.78
CA PRO A 64 -8.48 0.52 -5.59
C PRO A 64 -9.56 -0.56 -5.56
N LYS A 65 -9.55 -1.47 -6.55
CA LYS A 65 -10.62 -2.47 -6.70
C LYS A 65 -10.21 -3.63 -7.59
N ALA A 66 -10.47 -4.85 -7.14
CA ALA A 66 -10.29 -6.07 -7.92
C ALA A 66 -11.06 -6.03 -9.25
N PHE A 67 -10.54 -6.72 -10.26
CA PHE A 67 -11.10 -6.85 -11.61
C PHE A 67 -11.23 -5.55 -12.42
N THR A 68 -10.76 -4.40 -11.93
CA THR A 68 -10.58 -3.23 -12.81
C THR A 68 -9.36 -3.42 -13.69
N SER A 69 -9.34 -2.81 -14.88
CA SER A 69 -8.29 -3.01 -15.88
C SER A 69 -6.89 -2.75 -15.30
N GLY A 70 -6.66 -1.57 -14.71
CA GLY A 70 -5.34 -1.23 -14.15
C GLY A 70 -4.91 -2.11 -12.98
N CYS A 71 -5.86 -2.56 -12.12
CA CYS A 71 -5.54 -3.44 -11.00
C CYS A 71 -5.27 -4.88 -11.47
N SER A 72 -5.95 -5.34 -12.53
CA SER A 72 -5.66 -6.65 -13.13
C SER A 72 -4.30 -6.67 -13.84
N ILE A 73 -3.94 -5.58 -14.52
CA ILE A 73 -2.59 -5.43 -15.11
C ILE A 73 -1.51 -5.47 -14.00
N GLU A 74 -1.68 -4.70 -12.93
CA GLU A 74 -0.74 -4.69 -11.81
C GLU A 74 -0.58 -6.07 -11.16
N ALA A 75 -1.70 -6.77 -10.93
CA ALA A 75 -1.68 -8.11 -10.37
C ALA A 75 -0.96 -9.12 -11.29
N ASN A 76 -1.20 -9.07 -12.59
CA ASN A 76 -0.48 -9.91 -13.57
C ASN A 76 1.03 -9.64 -13.54
N LEU A 77 1.45 -8.37 -13.52
CA LEU A 77 2.86 -8.00 -13.46
C LEU A 77 3.54 -8.48 -12.16
N PHE A 78 2.86 -8.40 -11.02
CA PHE A 78 3.35 -8.98 -9.76
C PHE A 78 3.41 -10.52 -9.83
N ALA A 79 2.44 -11.16 -10.49
CA ALA A 79 2.44 -12.61 -10.68
C ALA A 79 3.62 -13.07 -11.55
N GLU A 80 3.91 -12.39 -12.65
CA GLU A 80 5.06 -12.64 -13.52
C GLU A 80 6.38 -12.46 -12.77
N ALA A 81 6.48 -11.45 -11.90
CA ALA A 81 7.68 -11.17 -11.11
C ALA A 81 7.80 -11.99 -9.82
N SER A 82 6.81 -12.82 -9.47
CA SER A 82 6.72 -13.51 -8.17
C SER A 82 7.95 -14.37 -7.84
N GLU A 83 8.50 -15.09 -8.82
CA GLU A 83 9.70 -15.90 -8.65
C GLU A 83 10.94 -15.03 -8.42
N GLU A 84 11.01 -13.87 -9.06
CA GLU A 84 12.11 -12.94 -8.85
C GLU A 84 12.07 -12.33 -7.44
N PHE A 85 10.90 -11.97 -6.92
CA PHE A 85 10.75 -11.57 -5.51
C PHE A 85 11.17 -12.69 -4.55
N ALA A 86 10.75 -13.93 -4.83
CA ALA A 86 11.08 -15.09 -3.99
C ALA A 86 12.58 -15.37 -3.91
N LYS A 87 13.37 -15.15 -4.99
CA LYS A 87 14.84 -15.27 -4.98
C LYS A 87 15.51 -14.40 -3.92
N TYR A 88 14.90 -13.27 -3.57
CA TYR A 88 15.38 -12.35 -2.54
C TYR A 88 14.64 -12.52 -1.20
N GLY A 89 13.92 -13.62 -1.02
CA GLY A 89 13.16 -13.94 0.19
C GLY A 89 11.94 -13.03 0.42
N ALA A 90 11.54 -12.25 -0.57
CA ALA A 90 10.43 -11.31 -0.43
C ALA A 90 9.07 -11.98 -0.66
N THR A 91 8.09 -11.64 0.19
CA THR A 91 6.67 -11.99 0.02
C THR A 91 5.93 -10.81 -0.60
N VAL A 92 5.02 -11.06 -1.55
CA VAL A 92 4.11 -10.04 -2.10
C VAL A 92 2.71 -10.25 -1.53
N VAL A 93 2.02 -9.17 -1.18
CA VAL A 93 0.60 -9.17 -0.82
C VAL A 93 -0.08 -7.93 -1.37
N GLY A 94 -1.20 -8.13 -2.07
CA GLY A 94 -2.09 -7.05 -2.48
C GLY A 94 -3.15 -6.81 -1.40
N VAL A 95 -3.55 -5.55 -1.18
CA VAL A 95 -4.56 -5.17 -0.20
C VAL A 95 -5.60 -4.24 -0.83
N SER A 96 -6.86 -4.61 -0.73
CA SER A 96 -7.97 -3.77 -1.20
C SER A 96 -9.17 -3.82 -0.24
N GLY A 97 -10.16 -2.98 -0.50
CA GLY A 97 -11.43 -3.01 0.26
C GLY A 97 -12.43 -4.06 -0.22
N ASP A 98 -12.08 -4.90 -1.19
CA ASP A 98 -12.96 -5.95 -1.70
C ASP A 98 -13.19 -7.05 -0.65
N ASP A 99 -14.33 -7.75 -0.75
CA ASP A 99 -14.65 -8.89 0.11
C ASP A 99 -13.81 -10.12 -0.25
N ILE A 100 -13.74 -11.08 0.69
CA ILE A 100 -12.91 -12.27 0.52
C ILE A 100 -13.36 -13.16 -0.65
N ALA A 101 -14.67 -13.28 -0.90
CA ALA A 101 -15.19 -14.09 -1.99
C ALA A 101 -14.81 -13.53 -3.37
N THR A 102 -14.73 -12.20 -3.48
CA THR A 102 -14.19 -11.51 -4.67
C THR A 102 -12.68 -11.79 -4.81
N LEU A 103 -11.94 -11.72 -3.71
CA LEU A 103 -10.48 -11.91 -3.71
C LEU A 103 -10.08 -13.38 -3.95
N GLU A 104 -10.87 -14.37 -3.55
CA GLU A 104 -10.66 -15.77 -3.94
C GLU A 104 -10.60 -15.92 -5.46
N LYS A 105 -11.56 -15.35 -6.16
CA LYS A 105 -11.62 -15.36 -7.64
C LYS A 105 -10.46 -14.54 -8.25
N PHE A 106 -10.16 -13.37 -7.67
CA PHE A 106 -9.08 -12.50 -8.15
C PHE A 106 -7.71 -13.16 -7.99
N SER A 107 -7.50 -13.91 -6.89
CA SER A 107 -6.26 -14.62 -6.63
C SER A 107 -5.99 -15.75 -7.65
N LEU A 108 -7.05 -16.39 -8.16
CA LEU A 108 -6.94 -17.40 -9.24
C LEU A 108 -6.69 -16.77 -10.62
N GLY A 109 -7.44 -15.71 -10.94
CA GLY A 109 -7.40 -15.06 -12.25
C GLY A 109 -6.17 -14.16 -12.40
N PRO A 110 -6.27 -12.83 -12.20
CA PRO A 110 -5.16 -11.90 -12.45
C PRO A 110 -3.89 -12.18 -11.63
N CYS A 111 -4.00 -12.73 -10.42
CA CYS A 111 -2.83 -13.07 -9.61
C CYS A 111 -2.20 -14.42 -9.98
N GLY A 112 -2.82 -15.21 -10.87
CA GLY A 112 -2.31 -16.50 -11.33
C GLY A 112 -2.00 -17.51 -10.22
N GLY A 113 -2.61 -17.38 -9.04
CA GLY A 113 -2.31 -18.21 -7.87
C GLY A 113 -0.93 -17.99 -7.25
N LYS A 114 -0.19 -16.94 -7.64
CA LYS A 114 1.23 -16.78 -7.30
C LYS A 114 1.47 -16.04 -5.98
N PHE A 115 0.58 -15.16 -5.56
CA PHE A 115 0.70 -14.37 -4.33
C PHE A 115 -0.67 -14.10 -3.70
N ALA A 116 -0.66 -13.68 -2.44
CA ALA A 116 -1.87 -13.41 -1.68
C ALA A 116 -2.50 -12.05 -1.99
N VAL A 117 -3.84 -12.00 -1.95
CA VAL A 117 -4.60 -10.75 -1.91
C VAL A 117 -5.45 -10.72 -0.65
N ALA A 118 -5.40 -9.63 0.12
CA ALA A 118 -5.98 -9.50 1.45
C ALA A 118 -7.14 -8.49 1.46
N SER A 119 -8.20 -8.85 2.18
CA SER A 119 -9.43 -8.09 2.30
C SER A 119 -9.37 -7.12 3.49
N ASP A 120 -9.20 -5.84 3.23
CA ASP A 120 -9.37 -4.76 4.22
C ASP A 120 -10.80 -4.18 4.12
N ALA A 121 -11.82 -5.02 4.25
CA ALA A 121 -13.22 -4.61 4.16
C ALA A 121 -13.61 -3.50 5.15
N LYS A 122 -12.91 -3.40 6.28
CA LYS A 122 -13.08 -2.31 7.28
C LYS A 122 -12.28 -1.06 6.96
N ARG A 123 -11.42 -1.08 5.96
CA ARG A 123 -10.51 0.01 5.54
C ARG A 123 -9.58 0.50 6.66
N SER A 124 -9.32 -0.32 7.65
CA SER A 124 -8.48 0.04 8.79
C SER A 124 -7.00 0.03 8.43
N VAL A 125 -6.58 -0.94 7.63
CA VAL A 125 -5.19 -1.10 7.21
C VAL A 125 -4.80 -0.03 6.19
N MET A 126 -5.63 0.19 5.15
CA MET A 126 -5.34 1.25 4.17
C MET A 126 -5.31 2.64 4.80
N ARG A 127 -6.13 2.91 5.84
CA ARG A 127 -6.03 4.17 6.60
C ARG A 127 -4.75 4.26 7.42
N ALA A 128 -4.37 3.17 8.11
CA ALA A 128 -3.15 3.15 8.92
C ALA A 128 -1.88 3.31 8.06
N TYR A 129 -1.90 2.83 6.82
CA TYR A 129 -0.82 3.01 5.84
C TYR A 129 -0.92 4.32 5.04
N GLU A 130 -1.89 5.19 5.37
CA GLU A 130 -2.15 6.41 4.60
C GLU A 130 -2.37 6.14 3.09
N ALA A 131 -2.92 4.98 2.78
CA ALA A 131 -3.10 4.43 1.43
C ALA A 131 -4.56 4.59 0.95
N THR A 132 -5.25 5.65 1.32
CA THR A 132 -6.61 5.94 0.85
C THR A 132 -6.59 6.97 -0.27
N LEU A 133 -7.57 6.90 -1.18
CA LEU A 133 -7.75 7.93 -2.19
C LEU A 133 -8.11 9.26 -1.55
N PHE A 134 -7.55 10.36 -2.07
CA PHE A 134 -7.73 11.72 -1.56
C PHE A 134 -9.21 12.14 -1.38
N PHE A 135 -10.06 11.76 -2.33
CA PHE A 135 -11.47 12.17 -2.35
C PHE A 135 -12.43 11.13 -1.74
N THR A 136 -11.94 9.96 -1.32
CA THR A 136 -12.75 8.95 -0.65
C THR A 136 -11.90 8.04 0.23
N SER A 137 -12.34 7.85 1.48
CA SER A 137 -11.73 6.88 2.40
C SER A 137 -12.22 5.45 2.19
N SER A 138 -13.11 5.22 1.21
CA SER A 138 -13.71 3.90 0.95
C SER A 138 -12.88 3.03 0.01
N MET A 139 -11.89 3.60 -0.68
CA MET A 139 -11.05 2.91 -1.65
C MET A 139 -9.57 3.19 -1.37
N ALA A 140 -8.73 2.20 -1.61
CA ALA A 140 -7.30 2.39 -1.56
C ALA A 140 -6.80 3.23 -2.74
N SER A 141 -5.75 4.00 -2.51
CA SER A 141 -4.92 4.55 -3.57
C SER A 141 -4.03 3.45 -4.18
N ARG A 142 -3.41 3.72 -5.32
CA ARG A 142 -2.40 2.81 -5.87
C ARG A 142 -1.04 3.19 -5.27
N ILE A 143 -0.60 2.42 -4.29
CA ILE A 143 0.65 2.66 -3.57
C ILE A 143 1.25 1.34 -3.09
N SER A 144 2.57 1.20 -3.21
CA SER A 144 3.30 0.00 -2.81
C SER A 144 4.39 0.35 -1.81
N TYR A 145 4.48 -0.46 -0.76
CA TYR A 145 5.49 -0.38 0.28
C TYR A 145 6.38 -1.62 0.27
N VAL A 146 7.66 -1.45 0.55
CA VAL A 146 8.54 -2.55 0.96
C VAL A 146 8.75 -2.42 2.46
N VAL A 147 8.31 -3.43 3.21
CA VAL A 147 8.45 -3.53 4.66
C VAL A 147 9.55 -4.52 4.98
N THR A 148 10.48 -4.16 5.87
CA THR A 148 11.61 -5.00 6.29
C THR A 148 11.32 -5.77 7.57
N PRO A 149 12.07 -6.86 7.87
CA PRO A 149 11.84 -7.71 9.05
C PRO A 149 11.82 -6.98 10.41
N ASP A 150 12.43 -5.81 10.52
CA ASP A 150 12.36 -4.91 11.68
C ASP A 150 11.08 -4.05 11.72
N SER A 151 10.07 -4.41 10.90
CA SER A 151 8.77 -3.71 10.78
C SER A 151 8.89 -2.23 10.38
N LYS A 152 9.89 -1.88 9.56
CA LYS A 152 10.07 -0.52 9.05
C LYS A 152 9.67 -0.44 7.56
N ILE A 153 9.11 0.70 7.18
CA ILE A 153 8.97 1.05 5.77
C ILE A 153 10.37 1.30 5.20
N TYR A 154 10.80 0.48 4.29
CA TYR A 154 12.07 0.62 3.60
C TYR A 154 11.96 1.48 2.35
N PHE A 155 10.86 1.30 1.62
CA PHE A 155 10.60 1.98 0.36
C PHE A 155 9.11 2.20 0.16
N VAL A 156 8.77 3.25 -0.56
CA VAL A 156 7.39 3.56 -0.97
C VAL A 156 7.38 4.04 -2.42
N HIS A 157 6.39 3.60 -3.18
CA HIS A 157 6.09 4.06 -4.53
C HIS A 157 4.60 4.32 -4.69
N SER A 158 4.25 5.51 -5.15
CA SER A 158 2.87 5.91 -5.41
C SER A 158 2.75 6.42 -6.85
N SER A 159 1.91 5.79 -7.64
CA SER A 159 1.68 6.14 -9.05
C SER A 159 0.35 5.57 -9.51
N LEU A 160 -0.33 6.23 -10.42
CA LEU A 160 -1.50 5.65 -11.09
C LEU A 160 -1.10 4.62 -12.17
N ASN A 161 0.15 4.67 -12.66
CA ASN A 161 0.67 3.70 -13.62
C ASN A 161 1.04 2.38 -12.93
N PRO A 162 0.39 1.24 -13.23
CA PRO A 162 0.65 -0.04 -12.60
C PRO A 162 2.05 -0.61 -12.85
N ASP A 163 2.65 -0.34 -14.02
CA ASP A 163 3.88 -0.96 -14.46
C ASP A 163 5.08 -0.62 -13.57
N GLN A 164 5.10 0.59 -12.99
CA GLN A 164 6.21 1.06 -12.18
C GLN A 164 6.22 0.48 -10.76
N HIS A 165 5.10 -0.06 -10.26
CA HIS A 165 5.01 -0.61 -8.91
C HIS A 165 5.88 -1.85 -8.75
N VAL A 166 5.84 -2.76 -9.71
CA VAL A 166 6.63 -4.01 -9.69
C VAL A 166 8.11 -3.71 -9.81
N SER A 167 8.51 -2.97 -10.84
CA SER A 167 9.93 -2.66 -11.09
C SER A 167 10.58 -1.89 -9.93
N SER A 168 9.87 -0.90 -9.37
CA SER A 168 10.37 -0.08 -8.26
C SER A 168 10.51 -0.87 -6.96
N THR A 169 9.51 -1.69 -6.61
CA THR A 169 9.55 -2.50 -5.38
C THR A 169 10.56 -3.64 -5.50
N LEU A 170 10.69 -4.28 -6.67
CA LEU A 170 11.70 -5.30 -6.90
C LEU A 170 13.11 -4.71 -6.79
N ALA A 171 13.37 -3.54 -7.39
CA ALA A 171 14.65 -2.85 -7.24
C ALA A 171 14.94 -2.49 -5.77
N ALA A 172 13.92 -2.11 -4.99
CA ALA A 172 14.08 -1.84 -3.57
C ALA A 172 14.41 -3.11 -2.76
N VAL A 173 13.72 -4.23 -3.04
CA VAL A 173 14.00 -5.53 -2.42
C VAL A 173 15.43 -5.98 -2.72
N LYS A 174 15.88 -5.88 -3.98
CA LYS A 174 17.26 -6.19 -4.37
C LYS A 174 18.29 -5.38 -3.60
N ARG A 175 18.10 -4.06 -3.51
CA ARG A 175 18.99 -3.18 -2.73
C ARG A 175 18.99 -3.52 -1.24
N TRP A 176 17.86 -3.92 -0.68
CA TRP A 176 17.79 -4.33 0.72
C TRP A 176 18.58 -5.62 0.97
N HIS A 177 18.47 -6.58 0.07
CA HIS A 177 19.13 -7.89 0.17
C HIS A 177 20.67 -7.81 0.07
N THR A 178 21.21 -6.80 -0.60
CA THR A 178 22.67 -6.62 -0.82
C THR A 178 23.36 -5.73 0.21
N ARG A 179 22.72 -5.40 1.32
CA ARG A 179 23.24 -4.56 2.41
C ARG A 179 24.21 -5.27 3.33
#